data_769e16b9744100a49d01a500715cee3f
#
_entry.id   769e16b9744100a49d01a500715cee3f
#
_cell.length_a   1.000
_cell.length_b   1.000
_cell.length_c   1.000
_cell.angle_alpha   90.00
_cell.angle_beta   90.00
_cell.angle_gamma   90.00
#
_symmetry.space_group_name_H-M   'P 1'
#
loop_
_entity.id
_entity.type
_entity.pdbx_description
1 polymer ?
#
loop_
_entity_poly.entity_id
_entity_poly.type
_entity_poly.pdbx_seq_one_letter_code
_entity_poly.pdbx_strand_id
1 'polypeptide(L)'
;GADPIERVRLLRRAHETFTEAGTVQRPVRPVVADSWRRSARAGVGPDGTADVELSDGDLGSYRAEHPLARVMPLFRELMGTFAADGEHLLAVCDEHGRLLWVEGHPSTRRQAEWMNFVPGARWAETAVGTNAPGTAVAVDRPVQVFAAEHFIRRVQPWTCAAAPVHDPRTGRVLGAVDITGGDGLAHPHSLGFVQAVARAAESQLALLLPQQPATDRPELSALGRDEALLAGGGRRVRLSRRHSEILVLLSRHPEGLTGDELLCALYEDESVTPVTLRAELARLRKVLGPGLLASRPYRLTVPVESDVAVVERRLESGAVAAAATGYAGPLLPASQAPAVVRLRRRVADGL
;
A
#
# COMPACT_ATOMS: atom_id res chain seq x y z
N GLY A 1 8.82 27.61 12.16
CA GLY A 1 7.78 27.05 11.31
C GLY A 1 6.66 28.05 11.14
N ALA A 2 5.91 28.00 10.04
CA ALA A 2 4.77 28.88 9.83
C ALA A 2 3.72 28.65 10.93
N ASP A 3 3.00 29.72 11.31
CA ASP A 3 1.88 29.67 12.24
C ASP A 3 0.85 28.62 11.77
N PRO A 4 0.42 27.69 12.65
CA PRO A 4 -0.58 26.67 12.30
C PRO A 4 -1.83 27.25 11.67
N ILE A 5 -2.32 28.40 12.15
CA ILE A 5 -3.51 29.09 11.62
C ILE A 5 -3.27 29.58 10.19
N GLU A 6 -2.09 30.15 9.93
CA GLU A 6 -1.72 30.60 8.59
C GLU A 6 -1.60 29.44 7.62
N ARG A 7 -1.01 28.31 8.07
CA ARG A 7 -0.90 27.09 7.28
C ARG A 7 -2.30 26.55 6.86
N VAL A 8 -3.25 26.51 7.80
CA VAL A 8 -4.63 26.08 7.50
C VAL A 8 -5.29 27.00 6.46
N ARG A 9 -5.11 28.32 6.61
CA ARG A 9 -5.66 29.30 5.64
C ARG A 9 -5.08 29.11 4.24
N LEU A 10 -3.77 28.92 4.14
CA LEU A 10 -3.09 28.70 2.86
C LEU A 10 -3.54 27.38 2.19
N LEU A 11 -3.67 26.31 2.96
CA LEU A 11 -4.16 25.02 2.46
C LEU A 11 -5.62 25.11 1.98
N ARG A 12 -6.48 25.86 2.70
CA ARG A 12 -7.88 26.07 2.30
C ARG A 12 -7.97 26.78 0.96
N ARG A 13 -7.21 27.86 0.77
CA ARG A 13 -7.14 28.57 -0.52
C ARG A 13 -6.60 27.67 -1.64
N ALA A 14 -5.56 26.89 -1.36
CA ALA A 14 -5.02 25.95 -2.34
C ALA A 14 -6.05 24.87 -2.73
N HIS A 15 -6.85 24.39 -1.78
CA HIS A 15 -7.92 23.44 -2.02
C HIS A 15 -9.04 24.06 -2.89
N GLU A 16 -9.47 25.28 -2.56
CA GLU A 16 -10.46 26.03 -3.35
C GLU A 16 -9.97 26.22 -4.79
N THR A 17 -8.74 26.71 -4.97
CA THR A 17 -8.14 26.85 -6.31
C THR A 17 -8.09 25.54 -7.07
N PHE A 18 -7.76 24.43 -6.38
CA PHE A 18 -7.71 23.12 -7.03
C PHE A 18 -9.10 22.64 -7.45
N THR A 19 -10.11 22.80 -6.60
CA THR A 19 -11.48 22.34 -6.89
C THR A 19 -12.16 23.17 -7.98
N GLU A 20 -11.79 24.44 -8.13
CA GLU A 20 -12.32 25.34 -9.15
C GLU A 20 -11.56 25.27 -10.49
N ALA A 21 -10.24 25.24 -10.45
CA ALA A 21 -9.37 25.37 -11.63
C ALA A 21 -8.47 24.15 -11.92
N GLY A 22 -8.50 23.11 -11.08
CA GLY A 22 -7.63 21.93 -11.23
C GLY A 22 -6.14 22.18 -10.96
N THR A 23 -5.79 23.39 -10.47
CA THR A 23 -4.40 23.80 -10.29
C THR A 23 -3.93 23.61 -8.85
N VAL A 24 -2.84 22.84 -8.67
CA VAL A 24 -2.21 22.65 -7.37
C VAL A 24 -1.23 23.78 -7.09
N GLN A 25 -1.40 24.47 -5.96
CA GLN A 25 -0.51 25.55 -5.51
C GLN A 25 0.29 25.13 -4.27
N ARG A 26 1.43 25.80 -4.00
CA ARG A 26 2.11 25.69 -2.71
C ARG A 26 1.21 26.27 -1.60
N PRO A 27 1.17 25.67 -0.38
CA PRO A 27 2.16 24.71 0.19
C PRO A 27 1.73 23.24 0.15
N VAL A 28 0.88 22.80 -0.79
CA VAL A 28 0.37 21.41 -0.85
C VAL A 28 1.50 20.42 -1.05
N ARG A 29 1.57 19.41 -0.18
CA ARG A 29 2.57 18.34 -0.24
C ARG A 29 2.35 17.45 -1.47
N PRO A 30 3.42 16.89 -2.09
CA PRO A 30 3.29 16.07 -3.30
C PRO A 30 2.30 14.91 -3.16
N VAL A 31 2.34 14.17 -2.06
CA VAL A 31 1.43 13.04 -1.81
C VAL A 31 -0.04 13.48 -1.78
N VAL A 32 -0.33 14.66 -1.23
CA VAL A 32 -1.69 15.24 -1.20
C VAL A 32 -2.10 15.74 -2.59
N ALA A 33 -1.19 16.43 -3.28
CA ALA A 33 -1.43 16.91 -4.64
C ALA A 33 -1.77 15.76 -5.60
N ASP A 34 -1.04 14.65 -5.52
CA ASP A 34 -1.29 13.47 -6.34
C ASP A 34 -2.61 12.79 -5.94
N SER A 35 -2.93 12.74 -4.64
CA SER A 35 -4.20 12.26 -4.14
C SER A 35 -5.38 13.12 -4.61
N TRP A 36 -5.27 14.45 -4.56
CA TRP A 36 -6.30 15.35 -5.10
C TRP A 36 -6.56 15.12 -6.60
N ARG A 37 -5.50 14.91 -7.38
CA ARG A 37 -5.64 14.58 -8.83
C ARG A 37 -6.36 13.25 -9.04
N ARG A 38 -6.05 12.22 -8.24
CA ARG A 38 -6.74 10.92 -8.32
C ARG A 38 -8.21 11.07 -7.92
N SER A 39 -8.49 11.81 -6.84
CA SER A 39 -9.85 12.10 -6.35
C SER A 39 -10.70 12.81 -7.41
N ALA A 40 -10.14 13.86 -8.04
CA ALA A 40 -10.83 14.59 -9.10
C ALA A 40 -11.08 13.70 -10.34
N ARG A 41 -10.12 12.86 -10.73
CA ARG A 41 -10.30 11.90 -11.84
C ARG A 41 -11.37 10.85 -11.53
N ALA A 42 -11.53 10.48 -10.27
CA ALA A 42 -12.61 9.57 -9.82
C ALA A 42 -13.98 10.26 -9.74
N GLY A 43 -14.07 11.56 -10.02
CA GLY A 43 -15.32 12.33 -9.97
C GLY A 43 -15.78 12.70 -8.57
N VAL A 44 -14.90 12.65 -7.56
CA VAL A 44 -15.25 13.00 -6.18
C VAL A 44 -15.49 14.51 -6.08
N GLY A 45 -16.65 14.89 -5.53
CA GLY A 45 -16.98 16.29 -5.25
C GLY A 45 -16.48 16.73 -3.86
N PRO A 46 -16.11 18.02 -3.68
CA PRO A 46 -15.61 18.52 -2.40
C PRO A 46 -16.69 18.59 -1.29
N ASP A 47 -17.96 18.49 -1.65
CA ASP A 47 -19.10 18.48 -0.72
C ASP A 47 -19.75 17.10 -0.59
N GLY A 48 -19.08 16.05 -1.06
CA GLY A 48 -19.51 14.66 -0.99
C GLY A 48 -19.64 14.13 0.44
N THR A 49 -20.09 12.90 0.53
CA THR A 49 -20.29 12.15 1.78
C THR A 49 -19.92 10.69 1.54
N ALA A 50 -19.37 10.01 2.53
CA ALA A 50 -19.12 8.59 2.45
C ALA A 50 -20.44 7.82 2.47
N ASP A 51 -20.57 6.81 1.60
CA ASP A 51 -21.71 5.90 1.62
C ASP A 51 -21.46 4.77 2.63
N VAL A 52 -22.51 4.35 3.35
CA VAL A 52 -22.49 3.18 4.22
C VAL A 52 -22.82 1.96 3.37
N GLU A 53 -21.81 1.14 3.05
CA GLU A 53 -21.96 -0.03 2.17
C GLU A 53 -22.32 -1.31 2.93
N LEU A 54 -21.93 -1.42 4.19
CA LEU A 54 -22.21 -2.59 5.02
C LEU A 54 -23.22 -2.23 6.10
N SER A 55 -24.37 -2.92 6.11
CA SER A 55 -25.33 -2.83 7.20
C SER A 55 -24.76 -3.44 8.50
N ASP A 56 -25.34 -3.10 9.64
CA ASP A 56 -24.87 -3.63 10.94
C ASP A 56 -24.83 -5.15 10.99
N GLY A 57 -25.79 -5.82 10.34
CA GLY A 57 -25.86 -7.28 10.29
C GLY A 57 -24.74 -7.89 9.44
N ASP A 58 -24.47 -7.31 8.26
CA ASP A 58 -23.43 -7.78 7.35
C ASP A 58 -22.04 -7.46 7.92
N LEU A 59 -21.90 -6.29 8.54
CA LEU A 59 -20.64 -5.82 9.12
C LEU A 59 -20.12 -6.75 10.22
N GLY A 60 -21.01 -7.30 11.07
CA GLY A 60 -20.62 -8.22 12.12
C GLY A 60 -19.94 -9.47 11.58
N SER A 61 -20.56 -10.11 10.59
CA SER A 61 -20.02 -11.30 9.92
C SER A 61 -18.72 -10.98 9.14
N TYR A 62 -18.73 -9.88 8.39
CA TYR A 62 -17.56 -9.44 7.64
C TYR A 62 -16.33 -9.19 8.53
N ARG A 63 -16.53 -8.50 9.67
CA ARG A 63 -15.46 -8.29 10.66
C ARG A 63 -14.90 -9.60 11.21
N ALA A 64 -15.77 -10.54 11.57
CA ALA A 64 -15.37 -11.80 12.19
C ALA A 64 -14.44 -12.62 11.26
N GLU A 65 -14.65 -12.54 9.96
CA GLU A 65 -13.86 -13.25 8.95
C GLU A 65 -12.61 -12.48 8.51
N HIS A 66 -12.59 -11.17 8.72
CA HIS A 66 -11.49 -10.32 8.26
C HIS A 66 -10.20 -10.54 9.06
N PRO A 67 -9.02 -10.69 8.41
CA PRO A 67 -7.76 -10.96 9.10
C PRO A 67 -7.40 -9.95 10.19
N LEU A 68 -7.76 -8.68 10.03
CA LEU A 68 -7.50 -7.61 11.00
C LEU A 68 -8.28 -7.80 12.31
N ALA A 69 -9.35 -8.61 12.34
CA ALA A 69 -10.04 -8.94 13.59
C ALA A 69 -9.10 -9.60 14.63
N ARG A 70 -8.14 -10.38 14.15
CA ARG A 70 -7.18 -11.09 15.01
C ARG A 70 -6.21 -10.16 15.74
N VAL A 71 -6.00 -8.95 15.21
CA VAL A 71 -5.10 -7.94 15.78
C VAL A 71 -5.83 -6.72 16.34
N MET A 72 -7.17 -6.72 16.33
CA MET A 72 -7.95 -5.66 17.00
C MET A 72 -7.63 -5.52 18.49
N PRO A 73 -7.42 -6.61 19.26
CA PRO A 73 -6.99 -6.48 20.66
C PRO A 73 -5.70 -5.68 20.82
N LEU A 74 -4.71 -5.90 19.94
CA LEU A 74 -3.45 -5.14 19.92
C LEU A 74 -3.68 -3.67 19.60
N PHE A 75 -4.53 -3.36 18.60
CA PHE A 75 -4.87 -1.97 18.29
C PHE A 75 -5.49 -1.26 19.50
N ARG A 76 -6.41 -1.91 20.19
CA ARG A 76 -7.03 -1.37 21.41
C ARG A 76 -6.02 -1.19 22.55
N GLU A 77 -5.09 -2.12 22.72
CA GLU A 77 -4.02 -2.02 23.71
C GLU A 77 -3.10 -0.82 23.44
N LEU A 78 -2.62 -0.67 22.20
CA LEU A 78 -1.65 0.36 21.84
C LEU A 78 -2.28 1.76 21.65
N MET A 79 -3.52 1.83 21.22
CA MET A 79 -4.20 3.08 20.84
C MET A 79 -5.37 3.43 21.78
N GLY A 80 -5.77 2.54 22.69
CA GLY A 80 -6.96 2.71 23.51
C GLY A 80 -6.89 3.93 24.43
N THR A 81 -5.72 4.30 24.92
CA THR A 81 -5.52 5.53 25.72
C THR A 81 -5.86 6.79 24.90
N PHE A 82 -5.48 6.86 23.63
CA PHE A 82 -5.87 7.95 22.74
C PHE A 82 -7.35 7.93 22.43
N ALA A 83 -7.94 6.76 22.18
CA ALA A 83 -9.36 6.63 21.93
C ALA A 83 -10.23 6.97 23.16
N ALA A 84 -9.68 6.90 24.37
CA ALA A 84 -10.37 7.22 25.61
C ALA A 84 -10.23 8.67 26.07
N ASP A 85 -9.31 9.45 25.50
CA ASP A 85 -9.01 10.83 25.94
C ASP A 85 -10.10 11.86 25.60
N GLY A 86 -11.06 11.49 24.77
CA GLY A 86 -12.15 12.36 24.32
C GLY A 86 -11.81 13.25 23.11
N GLU A 87 -10.58 13.19 22.61
CA GLU A 87 -10.10 14.03 21.49
C GLU A 87 -9.84 13.21 20.23
N HIS A 88 -9.60 11.89 20.37
CA HIS A 88 -9.17 11.05 19.28
C HIS A 88 -10.10 9.86 19.01
N LEU A 89 -10.05 9.39 17.77
CA LEU A 89 -10.69 8.14 17.32
C LEU A 89 -9.64 7.19 16.80
N LEU A 90 -9.79 5.92 17.12
CA LEU A 90 -9.16 4.81 16.43
C LEU A 90 -10.08 4.34 15.32
N ALA A 91 -9.59 4.26 14.08
CA ALA A 91 -10.30 3.62 13.00
C ALA A 91 -9.46 2.53 12.33
N VAL A 92 -10.11 1.49 11.84
CA VAL A 92 -9.50 0.43 11.04
C VAL A 92 -10.38 0.18 9.84
N CYS A 93 -9.80 0.26 8.63
CA CYS A 93 -10.48 -0.06 7.38
C CYS A 93 -9.91 -1.33 6.73
N ASP A 94 -10.67 -1.90 5.80
CA ASP A 94 -10.21 -2.98 4.93
C ASP A 94 -9.40 -2.44 3.73
N GLU A 95 -8.97 -3.34 2.84
CA GLU A 95 -8.23 -3.02 1.61
C GLU A 95 -9.06 -2.25 0.56
N HIS A 96 -10.38 -2.16 0.75
CA HIS A 96 -11.30 -1.40 -0.08
C HIS A 96 -11.65 -0.03 0.53
N GLY A 97 -11.07 0.29 1.69
CA GLY A 97 -11.31 1.51 2.44
C GLY A 97 -12.64 1.52 3.21
N ARG A 98 -13.31 0.38 3.42
CA ARG A 98 -14.48 0.31 4.29
C ARG A 98 -14.05 0.34 5.74
N LEU A 99 -14.61 1.25 6.53
CA LEU A 99 -14.34 1.32 7.96
C LEU A 99 -14.95 0.10 8.67
N LEU A 100 -14.11 -0.74 9.21
CA LEU A 100 -14.53 -1.91 9.96
C LEU A 100 -14.76 -1.57 11.44
N TRP A 101 -13.88 -0.80 12.03
CA TRP A 101 -14.01 -0.32 13.42
C TRP A 101 -13.77 1.18 13.47
N VAL A 102 -14.59 1.86 14.28
CA VAL A 102 -14.41 3.26 14.68
C VAL A 102 -14.67 3.32 16.17
N GLU A 103 -13.62 3.50 16.96
CA GLU A 103 -13.65 3.45 18.42
C GLU A 103 -13.12 4.77 18.99
N GLY A 104 -13.68 5.19 20.12
CA GLY A 104 -13.31 6.42 20.80
C GLY A 104 -14.42 6.90 21.73
N HIS A 105 -14.19 8.03 22.38
CA HIS A 105 -15.16 8.61 23.29
C HIS A 105 -16.49 8.93 22.58
N PRO A 106 -17.65 8.70 23.22
CA PRO A 106 -18.95 8.90 22.59
C PRO A 106 -19.19 10.30 22.01
N SER A 107 -18.62 11.36 22.61
CA SER A 107 -18.72 12.73 22.09
C SER A 107 -17.99 12.90 20.75
N THR A 108 -16.78 12.38 20.65
CA THR A 108 -15.94 12.46 19.45
C THR A 108 -16.50 11.59 18.33
N ARG A 109 -17.03 10.41 18.67
CA ARG A 109 -17.74 9.56 17.71
C ARG A 109 -18.97 10.26 17.11
N ARG A 110 -19.80 10.91 17.94
CA ARG A 110 -20.95 11.70 17.45
C ARG A 110 -20.53 12.84 16.52
N GLN A 111 -19.39 13.48 16.76
CA GLN A 111 -18.86 14.49 15.82
C GLN A 111 -18.47 13.87 14.48
N ALA A 112 -17.84 12.67 14.50
CA ALA A 112 -17.44 11.97 13.30
C ALA A 112 -18.63 11.41 12.48
N GLU A 113 -19.75 11.10 13.13
CA GLU A 113 -21.00 10.71 12.46
C GLU A 113 -21.51 11.77 11.46
N TRP A 114 -21.26 13.08 11.72
CA TRP A 114 -21.62 14.16 10.81
C TRP A 114 -20.92 14.08 9.44
N MET A 115 -19.79 13.42 9.36
CA MET A 115 -19.07 13.18 8.11
C MET A 115 -19.19 11.73 7.62
N ASN A 116 -20.08 10.93 8.21
CA ASN A 116 -20.22 9.49 7.99
C ASN A 116 -18.92 8.71 8.24
N PHE A 117 -18.10 9.15 9.20
CA PHE A 117 -16.95 8.36 9.66
C PHE A 117 -17.42 7.31 10.66
N VAL A 118 -18.16 6.34 10.13
CA VAL A 118 -18.85 5.29 10.91
C VAL A 118 -18.49 3.92 10.37
N PRO A 119 -18.61 2.87 11.20
CA PRO A 119 -18.43 1.50 10.72
C PRO A 119 -19.36 1.18 9.55
N GLY A 120 -18.85 0.45 8.56
CA GLY A 120 -19.56 0.11 7.32
C GLY A 120 -19.47 1.16 6.22
N ALA A 121 -19.03 2.38 6.52
CA ALA A 121 -18.88 3.44 5.52
C ALA A 121 -17.59 3.26 4.69
N ARG A 122 -17.68 3.61 3.39
CA ARG A 122 -16.56 3.51 2.46
C ARG A 122 -15.76 4.81 2.40
N TRP A 123 -14.54 4.75 2.90
CA TRP A 123 -13.58 5.85 2.93
C TRP A 123 -12.42 5.65 1.95
N ALA A 124 -12.62 4.88 0.87
CA ALA A 124 -11.66 4.80 -0.21
C ALA A 124 -11.40 6.17 -0.84
N GLU A 125 -10.18 6.42 -1.27
CA GLU A 125 -9.81 7.68 -1.96
C GLU A 125 -10.68 7.95 -3.20
N THR A 126 -11.12 6.89 -3.89
CA THR A 126 -12.01 6.97 -5.05
C THR A 126 -13.47 7.29 -4.70
N ALA A 127 -13.87 7.16 -3.43
CA ALA A 127 -15.23 7.43 -2.96
C ALA A 127 -15.36 8.79 -2.30
N VAL A 128 -14.42 9.14 -1.41
CA VAL A 128 -14.47 10.37 -0.61
C VAL A 128 -13.27 11.29 -0.82
N GLY A 129 -12.43 10.98 -1.79
CA GLY A 129 -11.23 11.75 -2.06
C GLY A 129 -10.16 11.58 -0.98
N THR A 130 -9.21 12.51 -0.97
CA THR A 130 -8.06 12.48 -0.06
C THR A 130 -8.50 12.45 1.39
N ASN A 131 -8.14 11.37 2.07
CA ASN A 131 -8.31 11.13 3.50
C ASN A 131 -7.19 10.19 3.97
N ALA A 132 -6.88 10.12 5.26
CA ALA A 132 -5.70 9.36 5.68
C ALA A 132 -5.86 7.85 5.44
N PRO A 133 -6.90 7.13 5.92
CA PRO A 133 -7.00 5.68 5.72
C PRO A 133 -7.11 5.30 4.24
N GLY A 134 -7.98 5.95 3.45
CA GLY A 134 -8.16 5.63 2.03
C GLY A 134 -6.91 5.93 1.19
N THR A 135 -6.23 7.05 1.47
CA THR A 135 -4.98 7.39 0.77
C THR A 135 -3.85 6.47 1.18
N ALA A 136 -3.73 6.09 2.47
CA ALA A 136 -2.70 5.14 2.93
C ALA A 136 -2.82 3.79 2.22
N VAL A 137 -4.03 3.27 2.06
CA VAL A 137 -4.32 2.05 1.27
C VAL A 137 -3.95 2.26 -0.20
N ALA A 138 -4.37 3.39 -0.81
CA ALA A 138 -4.18 3.66 -2.23
C ALA A 138 -2.70 3.80 -2.64
N VAL A 139 -1.85 4.39 -1.75
CA VAL A 139 -0.42 4.60 -2.05
C VAL A 139 0.50 3.58 -1.38
N ASP A 140 -0.07 2.65 -0.61
CA ASP A 140 0.65 1.63 0.17
C ASP A 140 1.78 2.25 1.04
N ARG A 141 1.47 3.35 1.75
CA ARG A 141 2.41 4.08 2.60
C ARG A 141 1.70 4.77 3.75
N PRO A 142 2.37 4.99 4.89
CA PRO A 142 1.84 5.85 5.94
C PRO A 142 1.58 7.26 5.42
N VAL A 143 0.40 7.79 5.73
CA VAL A 143 -0.05 9.12 5.30
C VAL A 143 -0.64 9.88 6.48
N GLN A 144 -0.26 11.13 6.62
CA GLN A 144 -0.94 12.10 7.47
C GLN A 144 -1.66 13.11 6.59
N VAL A 145 -2.90 13.40 6.91
CA VAL A 145 -3.72 14.40 6.21
C VAL A 145 -4.17 15.45 7.21
N PHE A 146 -3.77 16.69 6.98
CA PHE A 146 -3.96 17.81 7.89
C PHE A 146 -4.99 18.78 7.34
N ALA A 147 -6.03 19.05 8.10
CA ALA A 147 -7.03 20.12 7.83
C ALA A 147 -7.51 20.10 6.35
N ALA A 148 -7.34 21.21 5.65
CA ALA A 148 -7.79 21.37 4.25
C ALA A 148 -6.96 20.59 3.21
N GLU A 149 -6.08 19.68 3.63
CA GLU A 149 -5.53 18.62 2.77
C GLU A 149 -6.60 17.55 2.47
N HIS A 150 -7.61 17.38 3.34
CA HIS A 150 -8.78 16.55 3.06
C HIS A 150 -9.57 17.08 1.87
N PHE A 151 -10.00 16.17 0.99
CA PHE A 151 -10.72 16.57 -0.23
C PHE A 151 -12.13 17.06 0.07
N ILE A 152 -12.86 16.39 0.96
CA ILE A 152 -14.21 16.78 1.37
C ILE A 152 -14.13 17.88 2.44
N ARG A 153 -14.83 18.99 2.22
CA ARG A 153 -14.81 20.18 3.09
C ARG A 153 -15.22 19.90 4.52
N ARG A 154 -16.25 19.05 4.74
CA ARG A 154 -16.71 18.71 6.10
C ARG A 154 -15.72 17.89 6.91
N VAL A 155 -14.70 17.30 6.26
CA VAL A 155 -13.62 16.55 6.91
C VAL A 155 -12.44 17.46 7.29
N GLN A 156 -12.36 18.66 6.73
CA GLN A 156 -11.26 19.61 6.95
C GLN A 156 -11.05 20.07 8.41
N PRO A 157 -12.03 20.02 9.34
CA PRO A 157 -11.76 20.27 10.76
C PRO A 157 -10.90 19.19 11.43
N TRP A 158 -10.69 18.04 10.78
CA TRP A 158 -9.96 16.91 11.34
C TRP A 158 -8.53 16.82 10.81
N THR A 159 -7.69 16.20 11.61
CA THR A 159 -6.34 15.77 11.24
C THR A 159 -6.25 14.27 11.49
N CYS A 160 -5.74 13.54 10.52
CA CYS A 160 -5.71 12.08 10.55
C CYS A 160 -4.31 11.59 10.19
N ALA A 161 -3.91 10.46 10.78
CA ALA A 161 -2.70 9.75 10.39
C ALA A 161 -3.00 8.26 10.29
N ALA A 162 -2.69 7.66 9.15
CA ALA A 162 -2.96 6.26 8.87
C ALA A 162 -1.72 5.53 8.34
N ALA A 163 -1.64 4.24 8.61
CA ALA A 163 -0.63 3.35 8.07
C ALA A 163 -1.28 2.07 7.53
N PRO A 164 -0.87 1.59 6.35
CA PRO A 164 -1.35 0.33 5.82
C PRO A 164 -0.83 -0.83 6.67
N VAL A 165 -1.65 -1.88 6.76
CA VAL A 165 -1.32 -3.15 7.42
C VAL A 165 -1.34 -4.25 6.38
N HIS A 166 -0.27 -5.04 6.32
CA HIS A 166 -0.09 -6.06 5.29
C HIS A 166 -0.28 -7.47 5.85
N ASP A 167 -0.75 -8.35 4.99
CA ASP A 167 -0.62 -9.80 5.23
C ASP A 167 0.87 -10.16 5.24
N PRO A 168 1.40 -10.65 6.36
CA PRO A 168 2.83 -10.96 6.46
C PRO A 168 3.27 -12.11 5.54
N ARG A 169 2.37 -12.90 4.99
CA ARG A 169 2.67 -14.00 4.06
C ARG A 169 2.74 -13.51 2.62
N THR A 170 1.78 -12.69 2.21
CA THR A 170 1.63 -12.27 0.82
C THR A 170 2.14 -10.87 0.56
N GLY A 171 2.32 -10.05 1.61
CA GLY A 171 2.63 -8.63 1.53
C GLY A 171 1.50 -7.78 0.94
N ARG A 172 0.30 -8.34 0.74
CA ARG A 172 -0.87 -7.58 0.28
C ARG A 172 -1.38 -6.68 1.38
N VAL A 173 -1.84 -5.50 1.03
CA VAL A 173 -2.54 -4.62 1.96
C VAL A 173 -3.83 -5.29 2.41
N LEU A 174 -4.00 -5.46 3.71
CA LEU A 174 -5.24 -5.93 4.35
C LEU A 174 -6.17 -4.78 4.70
N GLY A 175 -5.64 -3.57 4.78
CA GLY A 175 -6.35 -2.37 5.18
C GLY A 175 -5.41 -1.36 5.81
N ALA A 176 -5.94 -0.44 6.60
CA ALA A 176 -5.15 0.54 7.32
C ALA A 176 -5.65 0.74 8.75
N VAL A 177 -4.73 1.07 9.65
CA VAL A 177 -5.02 1.59 10.99
C VAL A 177 -4.84 3.10 10.96
N ASP A 178 -5.77 3.81 11.59
CA ASP A 178 -5.87 5.28 11.56
C ASP A 178 -6.11 5.85 12.96
N ILE A 179 -5.52 6.99 13.23
CA ILE A 179 -5.88 7.88 14.33
C ILE A 179 -6.40 9.20 13.77
N THR A 180 -7.60 9.57 14.18
CA THR A 180 -8.31 10.79 13.74
C THR A 180 -8.58 11.68 14.95
N GLY A 181 -8.31 12.99 14.83
CA GLY A 181 -8.50 13.96 15.92
C GLY A 181 -8.30 15.39 15.47
N GLY A 182 -7.95 16.27 16.42
CA GLY A 182 -7.68 17.68 16.18
C GLY A 182 -6.24 17.97 15.72
N ASP A 183 -5.87 19.25 15.76
CA ASP A 183 -4.59 19.79 15.26
C ASP A 183 -3.36 19.18 15.96
N GLY A 184 -3.49 18.63 17.17
CA GLY A 184 -2.41 17.94 17.88
C GLY A 184 -1.83 16.77 17.09
N LEU A 185 -2.61 16.15 16.23
CA LEU A 185 -2.15 15.06 15.35
C LEU A 185 -1.32 15.55 14.14
N ALA A 186 -1.18 16.85 13.92
CA ALA A 186 -0.32 17.39 12.86
C ALA A 186 1.18 17.15 13.13
N HIS A 187 1.54 16.70 14.33
CA HIS A 187 2.92 16.43 14.68
C HIS A 187 3.46 15.17 13.97
N PRO A 188 4.73 15.17 13.50
CA PRO A 188 5.32 14.00 12.83
C PRO A 188 5.31 12.72 13.65
N HIS A 189 5.25 12.81 14.99
CA HIS A 189 5.17 11.64 15.87
C HIS A 189 3.91 10.82 15.65
N SER A 190 2.78 11.44 15.28
CA SER A 190 1.52 10.74 15.00
C SER A 190 1.67 9.76 13.84
N LEU A 191 2.38 10.17 12.78
CA LEU A 191 2.67 9.29 11.65
C LEU A 191 3.60 8.14 12.04
N GLY A 192 4.67 8.43 12.81
CA GLY A 192 5.58 7.40 13.32
C GLY A 192 4.87 6.41 14.25
N PHE A 193 3.93 6.89 15.07
CA PHE A 193 3.15 6.06 15.97
C PHE A 193 2.26 5.06 15.22
N VAL A 194 1.40 5.52 14.29
CA VAL A 194 0.53 4.61 13.52
C VAL A 194 1.34 3.62 12.68
N GLN A 195 2.51 4.03 12.18
CA GLN A 195 3.43 3.14 11.47
C GLN A 195 4.00 2.05 12.39
N ALA A 196 4.35 2.38 13.63
CA ALA A 196 4.81 1.40 14.61
C ALA A 196 3.70 0.42 14.99
N VAL A 197 2.48 0.91 15.18
CA VAL A 197 1.28 0.09 15.45
C VAL A 197 0.99 -0.87 14.30
N ALA A 198 1.03 -0.41 13.05
CA ALA A 198 0.84 -1.25 11.87
C ALA A 198 1.89 -2.38 11.80
N ARG A 199 3.16 -2.07 12.03
CA ARG A 199 4.24 -3.07 12.06
C ARG A 199 4.07 -4.09 13.21
N ALA A 200 3.63 -3.64 14.38
CA ALA A 200 3.34 -4.54 15.50
C ALA A 200 2.20 -5.51 15.13
N ALA A 201 1.15 -5.02 14.48
CA ALA A 201 0.04 -5.84 13.99
C ALA A 201 0.49 -6.86 12.94
N GLU A 202 1.32 -6.46 11.98
CA GLU A 202 1.92 -7.37 10.98
C GLU A 202 2.76 -8.47 11.66
N SER A 203 3.56 -8.11 12.65
CA SER A 203 4.35 -9.06 13.43
C SER A 203 3.48 -10.05 14.19
N GLN A 204 2.39 -9.58 14.82
CA GLN A 204 1.45 -10.45 15.51
C GLN A 204 0.68 -11.35 14.55
N LEU A 205 0.23 -10.84 13.40
CA LEU A 205 -0.39 -11.65 12.36
C LEU A 205 0.54 -12.78 11.89
N ALA A 206 1.84 -12.51 11.75
CA ALA A 206 2.81 -13.53 11.38
C ALA A 206 2.90 -14.68 12.38
N LEU A 207 2.69 -14.40 13.67
CA LEU A 207 2.67 -15.42 14.73
C LEU A 207 1.36 -16.19 14.78
N LEU A 208 0.23 -15.52 14.50
CA LEU A 208 -1.11 -16.11 14.57
C LEU A 208 -1.48 -16.95 13.34
N LEU A 209 -0.81 -16.71 12.22
CA LEU A 209 -1.03 -17.48 11.00
C LEU A 209 -0.28 -18.81 11.11
N PRO A 210 -0.90 -19.97 10.71
CA PRO A 210 -0.19 -21.23 10.68
C PRO A 210 1.08 -21.06 9.84
N GLN A 211 2.21 -21.44 10.40
CA GLN A 211 3.44 -21.51 9.63
C GLN A 211 3.22 -22.56 8.53
N GLN A 212 3.14 -22.13 7.29
CA GLN A 212 3.32 -23.07 6.19
C GLN A 212 4.70 -23.68 6.37
N PRO A 213 4.84 -25.02 6.21
CA PRO A 213 6.16 -25.62 6.20
C PRO A 213 7.01 -24.81 5.23
N ALA A 214 8.18 -24.38 5.69
CA ALA A 214 9.10 -23.61 4.86
C ALA A 214 9.36 -24.46 3.61
N THR A 215 8.80 -24.07 2.48
CA THR A 215 9.24 -24.61 1.21
C THR A 215 10.70 -24.19 1.09
N ASP A 216 11.60 -25.14 0.93
CA ASP A 216 13.05 -24.88 0.77
C ASP A 216 13.33 -24.00 -0.46
N ARG A 217 12.30 -23.77 -1.29
CA ARG A 217 12.39 -22.96 -2.50
C ARG A 217 11.92 -21.52 -2.22
N PRO A 218 12.75 -20.53 -2.51
CA PRO A 218 12.34 -19.15 -2.41
C PRO A 218 11.17 -18.84 -3.38
N GLU A 219 10.19 -18.08 -2.90
CA GLU A 219 9.02 -17.63 -3.64
C GLU A 219 9.09 -16.12 -3.86
N LEU A 220 8.79 -15.67 -5.08
CA LEU A 220 8.77 -14.27 -5.46
C LEU A 220 7.34 -13.85 -5.80
N SER A 221 6.76 -12.97 -5.01
CA SER A 221 5.45 -12.37 -5.28
C SER A 221 5.63 -10.97 -5.89
N ALA A 222 5.22 -10.81 -7.15
CA ALA A 222 5.39 -9.58 -7.93
C ALA A 222 4.10 -9.09 -8.61
N LEU A 223 3.04 -9.91 -8.65
CA LEU A 223 1.76 -9.53 -9.21
C LEU A 223 1.01 -8.57 -8.29
N GLY A 224 0.40 -7.53 -8.86
CA GLY A 224 -0.39 -6.52 -8.16
C GLY A 224 0.41 -5.61 -7.24
N ARG A 225 1.74 -5.48 -7.39
CA ARG A 225 2.61 -4.66 -6.54
C ARG A 225 3.79 -4.07 -7.29
N ASP A 226 4.24 -2.88 -6.87
CA ASP A 226 5.41 -2.20 -7.46
C ASP A 226 6.75 -2.69 -6.90
N GLU A 227 6.72 -3.27 -5.71
CA GLU A 227 7.87 -3.80 -4.99
C GLU A 227 7.60 -5.26 -4.62
N ALA A 228 8.32 -6.17 -5.27
CA ALA A 228 8.13 -7.60 -5.04
C ALA A 228 8.56 -8.04 -3.64
N LEU A 229 7.95 -9.11 -3.16
CA LEU A 229 8.28 -9.77 -1.91
C LEU A 229 8.98 -11.10 -2.22
N LEU A 230 10.19 -11.27 -1.74
CA LEU A 230 10.90 -12.55 -1.76
C LEU A 230 10.75 -13.24 -0.40
N ALA A 231 10.22 -14.46 -0.41
CA ALA A 231 10.07 -15.30 0.78
C ALA A 231 10.89 -16.58 0.63
N GLY A 232 11.61 -17.00 1.66
CA GLY A 232 12.39 -18.24 1.66
C GLY A 232 13.30 -18.34 2.87
N GLY A 233 13.61 -19.55 3.32
CA GLY A 233 14.50 -19.78 4.47
C GLY A 233 14.05 -19.10 5.76
N GLY A 234 12.75 -18.96 6.00
CA GLY A 234 12.18 -18.25 7.16
C GLY A 234 12.32 -16.72 7.12
N ARG A 235 12.83 -16.15 6.04
CA ARG A 235 12.96 -14.71 5.83
C ARG A 235 11.99 -14.21 4.76
N ARG A 236 11.56 -12.97 4.91
CA ARG A 236 10.80 -12.22 3.90
C ARG A 236 11.46 -10.88 3.68
N VAL A 237 11.66 -10.53 2.43
CA VAL A 237 12.38 -9.33 2.04
C VAL A 237 11.55 -8.59 0.99
N ARG A 238 11.15 -7.37 1.30
CA ARG A 238 10.55 -6.46 0.33
C ARG A 238 11.68 -5.84 -0.49
N LEU A 239 11.57 -5.95 -1.79
CA LEU A 239 12.58 -5.48 -2.74
C LEU A 239 12.22 -4.09 -3.23
N SER A 240 13.22 -3.26 -3.51
CA SER A 240 12.99 -2.02 -4.27
C SER A 240 12.49 -2.35 -5.68
N ARG A 241 11.86 -1.39 -6.36
CA ARG A 241 11.35 -1.58 -7.73
C ARG A 241 12.42 -2.18 -8.65
N ARG A 242 13.62 -1.60 -8.70
CA ARG A 242 14.70 -2.09 -9.56
C ARG A 242 15.16 -3.50 -9.19
N HIS A 243 15.25 -3.82 -7.91
CA HIS A 243 15.57 -5.16 -7.44
C HIS A 243 14.47 -6.17 -7.80
N SER A 244 13.20 -5.75 -7.75
CA SER A 244 12.06 -6.57 -8.16
C SER A 244 12.10 -6.92 -9.64
N GLU A 245 12.38 -5.93 -10.50
CA GLU A 245 12.57 -6.12 -11.93
C GLU A 245 13.69 -7.12 -12.23
N ILE A 246 14.85 -6.97 -11.60
CA ILE A 246 15.98 -7.88 -11.77
C ILE A 246 15.61 -9.31 -11.34
N LEU A 247 14.98 -9.49 -10.17
CA LEU A 247 14.62 -10.83 -9.70
C LEU A 247 13.56 -11.50 -10.57
N VAL A 248 12.54 -10.77 -11.01
CA VAL A 248 11.53 -11.28 -11.95
C VAL A 248 12.20 -11.78 -13.23
N LEU A 249 13.13 -11.01 -13.79
CA LEU A 249 13.82 -11.42 -15.01
C LEU A 249 14.71 -12.65 -14.77
N LEU A 250 15.52 -12.64 -13.71
CA LEU A 250 16.42 -13.75 -13.42
C LEU A 250 15.69 -15.05 -13.02
N SER A 251 14.53 -14.96 -12.37
CA SER A 251 13.71 -16.15 -12.06
C SER A 251 13.20 -16.89 -13.31
N ARG A 252 13.13 -16.17 -14.45
CA ARG A 252 12.70 -16.70 -15.75
C ARG A 252 13.83 -17.17 -16.64
N HIS A 253 15.06 -16.84 -16.26
CA HIS A 253 16.27 -17.22 -17.02
C HIS A 253 17.19 -18.05 -16.13
N PRO A 254 16.91 -19.36 -15.96
CA PRO A 254 17.71 -20.24 -15.10
C PRO A 254 19.16 -20.33 -15.56
N GLU A 255 19.42 -20.23 -16.87
CA GLU A 255 20.77 -20.19 -17.45
C GLU A 255 21.49 -18.87 -17.15
N GLY A 256 20.73 -17.85 -16.75
CA GLY A 256 21.23 -16.51 -16.45
C GLY A 256 21.20 -15.55 -17.65
N LEU A 257 21.53 -14.31 -17.36
CA LEU A 257 21.66 -13.22 -18.34
C LEU A 257 23.06 -12.61 -18.23
N THR A 258 23.63 -12.26 -19.38
CA THR A 258 24.84 -11.43 -19.45
C THR A 258 24.56 -10.01 -18.96
N GLY A 259 25.58 -9.22 -18.70
CA GLY A 259 25.41 -7.83 -18.30
C GLY A 259 24.67 -6.99 -19.36
N ASP A 260 24.97 -7.21 -20.63
CA ASP A 260 24.39 -6.48 -21.74
C ASP A 260 22.90 -6.88 -21.96
N GLU A 261 22.59 -8.17 -21.90
CA GLU A 261 21.22 -8.66 -21.97
C GLU A 261 20.36 -8.10 -20.83
N LEU A 262 20.91 -8.06 -19.60
CA LEU A 262 20.20 -7.52 -18.45
C LEU A 262 20.02 -5.99 -18.55
N LEU A 263 21.00 -5.27 -19.09
CA LEU A 263 20.87 -3.84 -19.39
C LEU A 263 19.73 -3.58 -20.37
N CYS A 264 19.74 -4.26 -21.54
CA CYS A 264 18.69 -4.14 -22.55
C CYS A 264 17.30 -4.54 -22.01
N ALA A 265 17.23 -5.49 -21.08
CA ALA A 265 15.98 -5.92 -20.48
C ALA A 265 15.40 -4.90 -19.49
N LEU A 266 16.28 -4.13 -18.81
CA LEU A 266 15.92 -3.20 -17.74
C LEU A 266 15.76 -1.75 -18.17
N TYR A 267 16.46 -1.33 -19.24
CA TYR A 267 16.54 0.07 -19.65
C TYR A 267 16.28 0.23 -21.15
N GLU A 268 15.52 1.26 -21.51
CA GLU A 268 15.37 1.72 -22.89
C GLU A 268 16.51 2.68 -23.30
N ASP A 269 17.10 3.34 -22.31
CA ASP A 269 18.11 4.36 -22.51
C ASP A 269 19.51 3.74 -22.58
N GLU A 270 20.16 3.83 -23.74
CA GLU A 270 21.52 3.37 -23.98
C GLU A 270 22.57 4.14 -23.17
N SER A 271 22.21 5.26 -22.54
CA SER A 271 23.11 6.02 -21.65
C SER A 271 23.40 5.32 -20.31
N VAL A 272 22.61 4.31 -19.94
CA VAL A 272 22.82 3.55 -18.69
C VAL A 272 23.99 2.58 -18.85
N THR A 273 25.01 2.81 -18.04
CA THR A 273 26.29 2.09 -18.17
C THR A 273 26.31 0.76 -17.41
N PRO A 274 27.19 -0.19 -17.80
CA PRO A 274 27.43 -1.42 -17.03
C PRO A 274 27.87 -1.17 -15.57
N VAL A 275 28.39 0.01 -15.26
CA VAL A 275 28.77 0.40 -13.88
C VAL A 275 27.54 0.57 -13.03
N THR A 276 26.49 1.21 -13.56
CA THR A 276 25.20 1.37 -12.87
C THR A 276 24.56 0.01 -12.54
N LEU A 277 24.52 -0.89 -13.50
CA LEU A 277 24.00 -2.24 -13.30
C LEU A 277 24.79 -3.00 -12.24
N ARG A 278 26.14 -2.93 -12.26
CA ARG A 278 26.98 -3.58 -11.24
C ARG A 278 26.71 -3.04 -9.84
N ALA A 279 26.48 -1.74 -9.71
CA ALA A 279 26.14 -1.11 -8.42
C ALA A 279 24.78 -1.60 -7.91
N GLU A 280 23.75 -1.72 -8.78
CA GLU A 280 22.45 -2.27 -8.41
C GLU A 280 22.56 -3.74 -7.98
N LEU A 281 23.28 -4.56 -8.73
CA LEU A 281 23.51 -5.97 -8.39
C LEU A 281 24.29 -6.15 -7.08
N ALA A 282 25.24 -5.25 -6.79
CA ALA A 282 25.95 -5.25 -5.53
C ALA A 282 25.02 -4.92 -4.34
N ARG A 283 24.12 -3.94 -4.50
CA ARG A 283 23.09 -3.62 -3.51
C ARG A 283 22.10 -4.78 -3.33
N LEU A 284 21.66 -5.38 -4.44
CA LEU A 284 20.77 -6.53 -4.39
C LEU A 284 21.39 -7.71 -3.65
N ARG A 285 22.68 -8.02 -3.84
CA ARG A 285 23.38 -9.05 -3.08
C ARG A 285 23.38 -8.82 -1.57
N LYS A 286 23.52 -7.56 -1.14
CA LYS A 286 23.44 -7.22 0.30
C LYS A 286 22.05 -7.50 0.86
N VAL A 287 21.00 -7.28 0.06
CA VAL A 287 19.61 -7.52 0.45
C VAL A 287 19.30 -9.03 0.48
N LEU A 288 19.72 -9.77 -0.53
CA LEU A 288 19.44 -11.20 -0.66
C LEU A 288 20.29 -12.07 0.29
N GLY A 289 21.43 -11.57 0.72
CA GLY A 289 22.43 -12.35 1.45
C GLY A 289 23.39 -13.10 0.52
N PRO A 290 24.39 -13.77 1.11
CA PRO A 290 25.42 -14.46 0.33
C PRO A 290 24.86 -15.69 -0.42
N GLY A 291 25.31 -15.85 -1.63
CA GLY A 291 25.12 -17.09 -2.39
C GLY A 291 23.89 -17.15 -3.31
N LEU A 292 22.86 -16.30 -3.16
CA LEU A 292 21.66 -16.42 -3.98
C LEU A 292 21.83 -15.90 -5.43
N LEU A 293 22.77 -14.98 -5.65
CA LEU A 293 22.98 -14.34 -6.95
C LEU A 293 24.42 -14.54 -7.45
N ALA A 294 24.59 -15.40 -8.46
CA ALA A 294 25.86 -15.62 -9.15
C ALA A 294 26.17 -14.51 -10.17
N SER A 295 27.41 -14.51 -10.67
CA SER A 295 27.90 -13.58 -11.71
C SER A 295 28.52 -14.39 -12.85
N ARG A 296 28.33 -13.91 -14.08
CA ARG A 296 28.96 -14.47 -15.31
C ARG A 296 28.46 -15.86 -15.70
N PRO A 297 27.22 -15.98 -16.15
CA PRO A 297 26.19 -14.96 -16.26
C PRO A 297 25.55 -14.64 -14.91
N TYR A 298 24.77 -13.54 -14.83
CA TYR A 298 23.95 -13.24 -13.65
C TYR A 298 22.79 -14.19 -13.61
N ARG A 299 22.74 -15.02 -12.56
CA ARG A 299 21.67 -16.02 -12.38
C ARG A 299 21.39 -16.26 -10.90
N LEU A 300 20.21 -16.74 -10.62
CA LEU A 300 19.88 -17.27 -9.30
C LEU A 300 20.52 -18.64 -9.12
N THR A 301 21.12 -18.87 -7.97
CA THR A 301 21.83 -20.13 -7.66
C THR A 301 20.87 -21.23 -7.23
N VAL A 302 19.66 -20.86 -6.83
CA VAL A 302 18.55 -21.77 -6.51
C VAL A 302 17.33 -21.34 -7.33
N PRO A 303 16.47 -22.30 -7.73
CA PRO A 303 15.21 -21.96 -8.38
C PRO A 303 14.33 -21.09 -7.47
N VAL A 304 13.89 -19.96 -7.98
CA VAL A 304 12.92 -19.07 -7.33
C VAL A 304 11.61 -19.20 -8.08
N GLU A 305 10.54 -19.62 -7.39
CA GLU A 305 9.24 -19.69 -7.99
C GLU A 305 8.56 -18.32 -7.91
N SER A 306 8.23 -17.72 -9.06
CA SER A 306 7.51 -16.45 -9.10
C SER A 306 6.02 -16.67 -9.38
N ASP A 307 5.17 -15.86 -8.73
CA ASP A 307 3.71 -15.88 -8.94
C ASP A 307 3.35 -15.66 -10.42
N VAL A 308 4.07 -14.79 -11.12
CA VAL A 308 3.88 -14.58 -12.56
C VAL A 308 4.19 -15.84 -13.37
N ALA A 309 5.23 -16.60 -13.03
CA ALA A 309 5.56 -17.84 -13.71
C ALA A 309 4.49 -18.94 -13.46
N VAL A 310 3.89 -18.95 -12.27
CA VAL A 310 2.77 -19.85 -11.96
C VAL A 310 1.56 -19.51 -12.83
N VAL A 311 1.21 -18.23 -12.97
CA VAL A 311 0.10 -17.77 -13.82
C VAL A 311 0.36 -18.12 -15.28
N GLU A 312 1.56 -17.87 -15.81
CA GLU A 312 1.89 -18.22 -17.21
C GLU A 312 1.78 -19.73 -17.48
N ARG A 313 2.34 -20.58 -16.60
CA ARG A 313 2.19 -22.04 -16.76
C ARG A 313 0.73 -22.49 -16.79
N ARG A 314 -0.14 -21.86 -15.99
CA ARG A 314 -1.59 -22.14 -16.01
C ARG A 314 -2.25 -21.71 -17.32
N LEU A 315 -1.86 -20.54 -17.85
CA LEU A 315 -2.33 -20.09 -19.15
C LEU A 315 -1.87 -21.01 -20.29
N GLU A 316 -0.61 -21.41 -20.29
CA GLU A 316 -0.02 -22.34 -21.26
C GLU A 316 -0.69 -23.72 -21.22
N SER A 317 -1.14 -24.18 -20.05
CA SER A 317 -1.89 -25.42 -19.91
C SER A 317 -3.40 -25.31 -20.18
N GLY A 318 -3.89 -24.12 -20.58
CA GLY A 318 -5.31 -23.86 -20.82
C GLY A 318 -6.15 -23.70 -19.55
N ALA A 319 -5.56 -23.69 -18.35
CA ALA A 319 -6.25 -23.56 -17.08
C ALA A 319 -6.55 -22.08 -16.74
N VAL A 320 -7.26 -21.37 -17.64
CA VAL A 320 -7.50 -19.91 -17.56
C VAL A 320 -8.19 -19.51 -16.26
N ALA A 321 -9.20 -20.24 -15.80
CA ALA A 321 -9.89 -19.94 -14.53
C ALA A 321 -8.94 -20.02 -13.32
N ALA A 322 -8.04 -21.00 -13.30
CA ALA A 322 -7.03 -21.11 -12.24
C ALA A 322 -5.95 -20.04 -12.35
N ALA A 323 -5.60 -19.61 -13.58
CA ALA A 323 -4.70 -18.49 -13.81
C ALA A 323 -5.31 -17.19 -13.29
N ALA A 324 -6.58 -16.91 -13.60
CA ALA A 324 -7.31 -15.72 -13.12
C ALA A 324 -7.41 -15.68 -11.58
N THR A 325 -7.67 -16.82 -10.94
CA THR A 325 -7.68 -16.91 -9.46
C THR A 325 -6.33 -16.58 -8.84
N GLY A 326 -5.22 -16.94 -9.52
CA GLY A 326 -3.87 -16.64 -9.06
C GLY A 326 -3.35 -15.26 -9.45
N TYR A 327 -4.06 -14.52 -10.30
CA TYR A 327 -3.65 -13.21 -10.78
C TYR A 327 -4.04 -12.10 -9.81
N ALA A 328 -3.11 -11.73 -8.95
CA ALA A 328 -3.32 -10.68 -7.94
C ALA A 328 -3.30 -9.23 -8.50
N GLY A 329 -3.20 -9.07 -9.82
CA GLY A 329 -3.13 -7.79 -10.52
C GLY A 329 -1.91 -7.66 -11.44
N PRO A 330 -1.71 -6.52 -12.11
CA PRO A 330 -0.63 -6.33 -13.07
C PRO A 330 0.76 -6.55 -12.47
N LEU A 331 1.65 -7.18 -13.22
CA LEU A 331 3.05 -7.36 -12.82
C LEU A 331 3.76 -6.00 -12.71
N LEU A 332 4.28 -5.67 -11.52
CA LEU A 332 5.04 -4.45 -11.25
C LEU A 332 4.44 -3.23 -11.98
N PRO A 333 3.23 -2.77 -11.65
CA PRO A 333 2.45 -1.80 -12.43
C PRO A 333 3.22 -0.53 -12.84
N ALA A 334 4.03 0.02 -11.94
CA ALA A 334 4.82 1.23 -12.19
C ALA A 334 6.18 0.98 -12.86
N SER A 335 6.51 -0.28 -13.19
CA SER A 335 7.77 -0.59 -13.90
C SER A 335 7.70 -0.14 -15.36
N GLN A 336 8.77 0.52 -15.81
CA GLN A 336 9.01 0.90 -17.19
C GLN A 336 10.09 0.03 -17.86
N ALA A 337 10.62 -0.98 -17.16
CA ALA A 337 11.61 -1.89 -17.73
C ALA A 337 11.04 -2.64 -18.95
N PRO A 338 11.68 -2.56 -20.14
CA PRO A 338 11.11 -3.07 -21.39
C PRO A 338 10.67 -4.54 -21.31
N ALA A 339 11.49 -5.39 -20.71
CA ALA A 339 11.15 -6.81 -20.58
C ALA A 339 10.00 -7.07 -19.60
N VAL A 340 9.88 -6.27 -18.52
CA VAL A 340 8.77 -6.37 -17.56
C VAL A 340 7.47 -5.88 -18.20
N VAL A 341 7.51 -4.79 -18.98
CA VAL A 341 6.34 -4.27 -19.70
C VAL A 341 5.82 -5.29 -20.70
N ARG A 342 6.71 -5.92 -21.47
CA ARG A 342 6.33 -7.00 -22.40
C ARG A 342 5.73 -8.20 -21.69
N LEU A 343 6.32 -8.62 -20.58
CA LEU A 343 5.82 -9.74 -19.76
C LEU A 343 4.44 -9.44 -19.19
N ARG A 344 4.25 -8.24 -18.61
CA ARG A 344 2.96 -7.77 -18.07
C ARG A 344 1.84 -7.81 -19.12
N ARG A 345 2.10 -7.33 -20.34
CA ARG A 345 1.15 -7.37 -21.44
C ARG A 345 0.80 -8.80 -21.81
N ARG A 346 1.79 -9.67 -22.00
CA ARG A 346 1.58 -11.08 -22.37
C ARG A 346 0.68 -11.80 -21.35
N VAL A 347 0.90 -11.59 -20.07
CA VAL A 347 0.07 -12.21 -19.02
C VAL A 347 -1.34 -11.63 -19.02
N ALA A 348 -1.50 -10.33 -19.21
CA ALA A 348 -2.81 -9.68 -19.28
C ALA A 348 -3.62 -10.13 -20.51
N ASP A 349 -2.97 -10.30 -21.66
CA ASP A 349 -3.59 -10.73 -22.90
C ASP A 349 -4.04 -12.21 -22.87
N GLY A 350 -3.46 -13.01 -21.96
CA GLY A 350 -3.80 -14.42 -21.79
C GLY A 350 -4.93 -14.70 -20.80
N LEU A 351 -5.35 -13.71 -20.03
CA LEU A 351 -6.41 -13.81 -19.00
C LEU A 351 -7.77 -13.41 -19.55
#